data_1b86a08660ffa521c68cece572e4e7d1
#
_entry.id   1b86a08660ffa521c68cece572e4e7d1
#
_cell.length_a   1.000
_cell.length_b   1.000
_cell.length_c   1.000
_cell.angle_alpha   90.00
_cell.angle_beta   90.00
_cell.angle_gamma   90.00
#
_symmetry.space_group_name_H-M   'P 1'
#
loop_
_entity.id
_entity.type
_entity.pdbx_description
1 polymer ?
#
loop_
_entity_poly.entity_id
_entity_poly.type
_entity_poly.pdbx_seq_one_letter_code
_entity_poly.pdbx_strand_id
1 'polypeptide(L)'
;MNCQPAPGDDGFHRRIGLFTATMLVAGNMVGSGIFIVSSDMSRDVGGGGWLLVLWLLTGLMTVLGGLCYAELAGAFPKAGGQYLFLKEAFSPLWGFLYGWSAFTVIQCGSIAAVAVAFTKFLGVLWPVLGAGAEATLLKVPMEVSVPLQLPWMPEPVIIFERHFYTISTGQLIAAGIIVLLTFVNCLGVARGALVQNVFTVAKLLALSLVIVMGLGVAIDWAVVRQNLDGAWVPAIETTRVSRTMMLTDLGPHMAFALVAGAAMVGSLFSADAWANVTLTAGEVKNPGRNMPLSLVLGTCMVIALYVLCNLAYMAVLPVTGNEALASQLREQAEREPGRTAAIYSGHAKELGISQAQDDRVGTAVMDVASPGWGRVAMACGIMVSTFGCVNGMILVTARLYWAMARDGLFFRVAGTLNSRGVPQASLIMQAVWSIVLVFSGTYSELLDYVIFASL
;
A
#
# COMPACT_ATOMS: atom_id res chain seq x y z
N MET A 1 25.83 7.29 33.54
CA MET A 1 25.74 5.83 33.45
C MET A 1 24.51 5.49 32.63
N ASN A 2 24.67 5.19 31.34
CA ASN A 2 23.57 4.70 30.50
C ASN A 2 23.35 3.22 30.83
N CYS A 3 22.38 2.90 31.69
CA CYS A 3 21.90 1.53 31.83
C CYS A 3 21.31 1.08 30.48
N GLN A 4 22.05 0.30 29.72
CA GLN A 4 21.49 -0.43 28.57
C GLN A 4 20.50 -1.45 29.16
N PRO A 5 19.24 -1.50 28.69
CA PRO A 5 18.33 -2.55 29.12
C PRO A 5 18.91 -3.91 28.72
N ALA A 6 18.72 -4.91 29.60
CA ALA A 6 19.19 -6.27 29.37
C ALA A 6 18.66 -6.80 28.00
N PRO A 7 19.46 -7.55 27.23
CA PRO A 7 18.98 -8.21 26.02
C PRO A 7 17.84 -9.17 26.38
N GLY A 8 16.76 -9.19 25.57
CA GLY A 8 15.76 -10.23 25.63
C GLY A 8 16.36 -11.60 25.24
N ASP A 9 15.63 -12.70 25.45
CA ASP A 9 16.06 -14.07 25.10
C ASP A 9 16.52 -14.22 23.63
N ASP A 10 16.05 -13.32 22.74
CA ASP A 10 16.37 -13.28 21.32
C ASP A 10 17.65 -12.48 20.98
N GLY A 11 18.32 -11.87 21.96
CA GLY A 11 19.52 -11.02 21.76
C GLY A 11 19.20 -9.60 21.28
N PHE A 12 17.94 -9.22 21.09
CA PHE A 12 17.52 -7.87 20.76
C PHE A 12 17.41 -6.97 22.00
N HIS A 13 17.72 -5.68 21.83
CA HIS A 13 17.51 -4.69 22.87
C HIS A 13 16.11 -4.09 22.79
N ARG A 14 15.31 -4.16 23.86
CA ARG A 14 13.96 -3.59 23.97
C ARG A 14 13.99 -2.06 24.00
N ARG A 15 13.91 -1.43 22.84
CA ARG A 15 13.97 0.04 22.68
C ARG A 15 12.67 0.67 22.20
N ILE A 16 11.75 -0.10 21.60
CA ILE A 16 10.49 0.38 21.01
C ILE A 16 9.45 0.54 22.13
N GLY A 17 9.01 1.79 22.39
CA GLY A 17 7.91 2.08 23.31
C GLY A 17 6.54 1.99 22.61
N LEU A 18 5.44 2.15 23.39
CA LEU A 18 4.06 2.12 22.86
C LEU A 18 3.87 3.12 21.71
N PHE A 19 4.29 4.37 21.88
CA PHE A 19 4.16 5.40 20.85
C PHE A 19 4.83 4.97 19.52
N THR A 20 6.09 4.53 19.59
CA THR A 20 6.81 4.10 18.38
C THR A 20 6.20 2.84 17.78
N ALA A 21 5.71 1.89 18.57
CA ALA A 21 5.01 0.72 18.08
C ALA A 21 3.70 1.10 17.34
N THR A 22 2.91 2.02 17.92
CA THR A 22 1.70 2.56 17.26
C THR A 22 2.05 3.31 15.98
N MET A 23 3.13 4.11 15.97
CA MET A 23 3.62 4.78 14.76
C MET A 23 4.14 3.79 13.71
N LEU A 24 4.68 2.65 14.11
CA LEU A 24 5.03 1.57 13.18
C LEU A 24 3.79 0.96 12.53
N VAL A 25 2.74 0.67 13.30
CA VAL A 25 1.46 0.18 12.75
C VAL A 25 0.90 1.19 11.76
N ALA A 26 0.62 2.40 12.18
CA ALA A 26 0.05 3.44 11.34
C ALA A 26 0.95 3.79 10.15
N GLY A 27 2.26 3.84 10.38
CA GLY A 27 3.25 4.16 9.36
C GLY A 27 3.41 3.09 8.28
N ASN A 28 3.21 1.84 8.59
CA ASN A 28 3.22 0.77 7.59
C ASN A 28 1.89 0.71 6.81
N MET A 29 0.75 0.94 7.46
CA MET A 29 -0.56 0.96 6.83
C MET A 29 -0.72 2.13 5.86
N VAL A 30 -0.42 3.37 6.28
CA VAL A 30 -0.62 4.56 5.45
C VAL A 30 0.47 4.66 4.39
N GLY A 31 0.19 4.11 3.22
CA GLY A 31 1.01 4.18 2.01
C GLY A 31 0.43 5.15 0.98
N SER A 32 0.37 4.71 -0.29
CA SER A 32 -0.28 5.41 -1.40
C SER A 32 -1.74 4.97 -1.60
N GLY A 33 -2.16 3.83 -1.05
CA GLY A 33 -3.41 3.17 -1.38
C GLY A 33 -4.65 4.04 -1.14
N ILE A 34 -4.79 4.69 0.01
CA ILE A 34 -5.94 5.56 0.32
C ILE A 34 -6.14 6.68 -0.72
N PHE A 35 -5.07 7.14 -1.37
CA PHE A 35 -5.11 8.22 -2.35
C PHE A 35 -5.45 7.75 -3.76
N ILE A 36 -5.46 6.44 -4.02
CA ILE A 36 -5.61 5.83 -5.35
C ILE A 36 -6.81 4.90 -5.41
N VAL A 37 -6.93 3.97 -4.47
CA VAL A 37 -7.83 2.81 -4.52
C VAL A 37 -9.31 3.18 -4.59
N SER A 38 -9.71 4.32 -4.00
CA SER A 38 -11.11 4.77 -4.05
C SER A 38 -11.60 5.05 -5.47
N SER A 39 -10.68 5.37 -6.42
CA SER A 39 -11.03 5.51 -7.85
C SER A 39 -11.40 4.16 -8.47
N ASP A 40 -10.57 3.13 -8.28
CA ASP A 40 -10.84 1.78 -8.78
C ASP A 40 -12.14 1.22 -8.19
N MET A 41 -12.28 1.29 -6.85
CA MET A 41 -13.48 0.83 -6.16
C MET A 41 -14.74 1.53 -6.67
N SER A 42 -14.70 2.85 -6.92
CA SER A 42 -15.87 3.59 -7.39
C SER A 42 -16.28 3.20 -8.81
N ARG A 43 -15.32 2.81 -9.67
CA ARG A 43 -15.62 2.25 -11.01
C ARG A 43 -16.34 0.92 -10.91
N ASP A 44 -15.94 0.08 -9.96
CA ASP A 44 -16.49 -1.27 -9.80
C ASP A 44 -17.88 -1.26 -9.14
N VAL A 45 -18.08 -0.43 -8.11
CA VAL A 45 -19.32 -0.47 -7.33
C VAL A 45 -20.32 0.64 -7.66
N GLY A 46 -19.89 1.74 -8.29
CA GLY A 46 -20.69 2.86 -8.76
C GLY A 46 -21.08 3.83 -7.64
N GLY A 47 -22.07 3.49 -6.82
CA GLY A 47 -22.64 4.41 -5.84
C GLY A 47 -21.76 4.73 -4.63
N GLY A 48 -21.82 5.98 -4.16
CA GLY A 48 -21.02 6.43 -3.01
C GLY A 48 -21.33 5.72 -1.69
N GLY A 49 -22.57 5.26 -1.50
CA GLY A 49 -22.96 4.45 -0.35
C GLY A 49 -22.22 3.12 -0.35
N TRP A 50 -22.13 2.45 -1.49
CA TRP A 50 -21.39 1.21 -1.63
C TRP A 50 -19.90 1.40 -1.37
N LEU A 51 -19.30 2.46 -1.91
CA LEU A 51 -17.90 2.80 -1.66
C LEU A 51 -17.62 2.91 -0.16
N LEU A 52 -18.44 3.65 0.60
CA LEU A 52 -18.28 3.80 2.05
C LEU A 52 -18.50 2.48 2.80
N VAL A 53 -19.51 1.69 2.42
CA VAL A 53 -19.78 0.38 3.04
C VAL A 53 -18.58 -0.54 2.88
N LEU A 54 -17.95 -0.60 1.70
CA LEU A 54 -16.77 -1.43 1.48
C LEU A 54 -15.57 -0.95 2.30
N TRP A 55 -15.34 0.36 2.43
CA TRP A 55 -14.30 0.89 3.30
C TRP A 55 -14.57 0.61 4.79
N LEU A 56 -15.83 0.69 5.24
CA LEU A 56 -16.22 0.32 6.61
C LEU A 56 -16.04 -1.18 6.86
N LEU A 57 -16.42 -2.03 5.89
CA LEU A 57 -16.24 -3.48 5.98
C LEU A 57 -14.75 -3.85 6.01
N THR A 58 -13.94 -3.23 5.15
CA THR A 58 -12.48 -3.36 5.17
C THR A 58 -11.93 -2.97 6.55
N GLY A 59 -12.40 -1.85 7.10
CA GLY A 59 -11.99 -1.39 8.42
C GLY A 59 -12.36 -2.38 9.53
N LEU A 60 -13.58 -2.90 9.50
CA LEU A 60 -14.04 -3.92 10.44
C LEU A 60 -13.16 -5.18 10.39
N MET A 61 -12.92 -5.72 9.18
CA MET A 61 -12.06 -6.89 9.00
C MET A 61 -10.64 -6.63 9.50
N THR A 62 -10.08 -5.47 9.20
CA THR A 62 -8.73 -5.07 9.65
C THR A 62 -8.64 -4.98 11.18
N VAL A 63 -9.64 -4.36 11.83
CA VAL A 63 -9.65 -4.24 13.31
C VAL A 63 -9.83 -5.62 13.96
N LEU A 64 -10.73 -6.46 13.44
CA LEU A 64 -10.90 -7.82 13.96
C LEU A 64 -9.64 -8.66 13.79
N GLY A 65 -8.99 -8.59 12.64
CA GLY A 65 -7.67 -9.21 12.41
C GLY A 65 -6.62 -8.69 13.39
N GLY A 66 -6.58 -7.36 13.59
CA GLY A 66 -5.70 -6.71 14.56
C GLY A 66 -5.90 -7.20 16.00
N LEU A 67 -7.13 -7.44 16.42
CA LEU A 67 -7.45 -8.01 17.75
C LEU A 67 -6.94 -9.45 17.88
N CYS A 68 -7.17 -10.30 16.87
CA CYS A 68 -6.64 -11.67 16.89
C CYS A 68 -5.11 -11.69 16.99
N TYR A 69 -4.43 -10.84 16.23
CA TYR A 69 -2.97 -10.74 16.29
C TYR A 69 -2.46 -10.08 17.58
N ALA A 70 -3.27 -9.24 18.20
CA ALA A 70 -2.96 -8.67 19.51
C ALA A 70 -2.85 -9.75 20.58
N GLU A 71 -3.75 -10.71 20.59
CA GLU A 71 -3.69 -11.87 21.50
C GLU A 71 -2.48 -12.76 21.20
N LEU A 72 -2.25 -13.11 19.91
CA LEU A 72 -1.10 -13.90 19.51
C LEU A 72 0.24 -13.23 19.85
N ALA A 73 0.36 -11.94 19.59
CA ALA A 73 1.57 -11.18 19.91
C ALA A 73 1.80 -11.03 21.43
N GLY A 74 0.72 -11.00 22.20
CA GLY A 74 0.77 -11.04 23.67
C GLY A 74 1.24 -12.41 24.21
N ALA A 75 0.78 -13.49 23.58
CA ALA A 75 1.14 -14.87 23.95
C ALA A 75 2.58 -15.24 23.49
N PHE A 76 3.00 -14.75 22.34
CA PHE A 76 4.32 -15.03 21.73
C PHE A 76 5.13 -13.75 21.52
N PRO A 77 5.67 -13.13 22.57
CA PRO A 77 6.35 -11.83 22.48
C PRO A 77 7.80 -11.95 21.98
N LYS A 78 8.01 -12.68 20.89
CA LYS A 78 9.30 -12.91 20.22
C LYS A 78 9.31 -12.31 18.82
N ALA A 79 10.51 -12.05 18.28
CA ALA A 79 10.65 -11.63 16.88
C ALA A 79 10.20 -12.74 15.92
N GLY A 80 9.58 -12.37 14.80
CA GLY A 80 9.15 -13.31 13.76
C GLY A 80 7.65 -13.23 13.39
N GLY A 81 6.79 -12.66 14.28
CA GLY A 81 5.38 -12.39 13.97
C GLY A 81 4.63 -13.57 13.39
N GLN A 82 3.97 -13.37 12.22
CA GLN A 82 3.17 -14.40 11.53
C GLN A 82 3.93 -15.71 11.29
N TYR A 83 5.22 -15.62 10.94
CA TYR A 83 6.07 -16.81 10.77
C TYR A 83 6.07 -17.67 12.04
N LEU A 84 6.28 -17.03 13.20
CA LEU A 84 6.31 -17.72 14.48
C LEU A 84 4.93 -18.31 14.80
N PHE A 85 3.85 -17.57 14.58
CA PHE A 85 2.49 -18.03 14.84
C PHE A 85 2.13 -19.26 14.01
N LEU A 86 2.43 -19.25 12.71
CA LEU A 86 2.18 -20.39 11.82
C LEU A 86 3.06 -21.60 12.16
N LYS A 87 4.33 -21.37 12.52
CA LYS A 87 5.24 -22.43 12.94
C LYS A 87 4.77 -23.13 14.20
N GLU A 88 4.33 -22.36 15.21
CA GLU A 88 3.87 -22.92 16.49
C GLU A 88 2.47 -23.55 16.41
N ALA A 89 1.56 -22.95 15.60
CA ALA A 89 0.19 -23.46 15.46
C ALA A 89 0.11 -24.73 14.60
N PHE A 90 0.91 -24.84 13.56
CA PHE A 90 0.81 -25.93 12.58
C PHE A 90 2.09 -26.76 12.51
N SER A 91 3.15 -26.22 11.90
CA SER A 91 4.46 -26.88 11.82
C SER A 91 5.53 -25.97 11.23
N PRO A 92 6.83 -26.33 11.33
CA PRO A 92 7.93 -25.60 10.67
C PRO A 92 7.75 -25.43 9.15
N LEU A 93 7.03 -26.38 8.48
CA LEU A 93 6.74 -26.29 7.06
C LEU A 93 5.88 -25.07 6.72
N TRP A 94 4.79 -24.85 7.45
CA TRP A 94 3.90 -23.71 7.24
C TRP A 94 4.61 -22.38 7.54
N GLY A 95 5.41 -22.34 8.60
CA GLY A 95 6.27 -21.20 8.87
C GLY A 95 7.24 -20.93 7.73
N PHE A 96 7.91 -21.97 7.21
CA PHE A 96 8.82 -21.86 6.07
C PHE A 96 8.12 -21.34 4.82
N LEU A 97 6.97 -21.93 4.43
CA LEU A 97 6.22 -21.51 3.24
C LEU A 97 5.82 -20.04 3.32
N TYR A 98 5.24 -19.62 4.45
CA TYR A 98 4.91 -18.21 4.66
C TYR A 98 6.14 -17.31 4.56
N GLY A 99 7.19 -17.62 5.31
CA GLY A 99 8.38 -16.77 5.36
C GLY A 99 9.13 -16.69 4.04
N TRP A 100 9.11 -17.78 3.24
CA TRP A 100 9.67 -17.79 1.90
C TRP A 100 8.84 -16.96 0.93
N SER A 101 7.51 -17.08 0.96
CA SER A 101 6.59 -16.24 0.18
C SER A 101 6.70 -14.77 0.57
N ALA A 102 6.86 -14.50 1.87
CA ALA A 102 7.10 -13.15 2.38
C ALA A 102 8.40 -12.55 1.84
N PHE A 103 9.48 -13.33 1.77
CA PHE A 103 10.74 -12.86 1.21
C PHE A 103 10.67 -12.67 -0.31
N THR A 104 10.15 -13.65 -1.03
CA THR A 104 10.22 -13.65 -2.50
C THR A 104 9.22 -12.68 -3.15
N VAL A 105 8.02 -12.53 -2.57
CA VAL A 105 6.94 -11.76 -3.19
C VAL A 105 6.31 -10.75 -2.23
N ILE A 106 5.75 -11.17 -1.08
CA ILE A 106 4.86 -10.31 -0.29
C ILE A 106 5.59 -9.06 0.24
N GLN A 107 6.60 -9.24 1.07
CA GLN A 107 7.26 -8.11 1.74
C GLN A 107 8.21 -7.36 0.82
N CYS A 108 9.06 -8.07 0.08
CA CYS A 108 9.98 -7.41 -0.85
C CYS A 108 9.26 -6.81 -2.05
N GLY A 109 8.16 -7.43 -2.50
CA GLY A 109 7.28 -6.88 -3.53
C GLY A 109 6.55 -5.62 -3.04
N SER A 110 6.04 -5.60 -1.81
CA SER A 110 5.45 -4.41 -1.22
C SER A 110 6.45 -3.27 -1.08
N ILE A 111 7.69 -3.55 -0.64
CA ILE A 111 8.77 -2.55 -0.60
C ILE A 111 9.03 -1.98 -2.00
N ALA A 112 9.13 -2.83 -3.02
CA ALA A 112 9.35 -2.42 -4.41
C ALA A 112 8.17 -1.59 -4.93
N ALA A 113 6.93 -2.06 -4.78
CA ALA A 113 5.73 -1.37 -5.23
C ALA A 113 5.60 0.02 -4.61
N VAL A 114 5.76 0.15 -3.29
CA VAL A 114 5.64 1.45 -2.61
C VAL A 114 6.80 2.39 -2.96
N ALA A 115 8.02 1.86 -3.21
CA ALA A 115 9.14 2.66 -3.69
C ALA A 115 8.89 3.19 -5.11
N VAL A 116 8.28 2.39 -6.00
CA VAL A 116 7.87 2.84 -7.34
C VAL A 116 6.70 3.83 -7.24
N ALA A 117 5.75 3.63 -6.30
CA ALA A 117 4.68 4.59 -6.05
C ALA A 117 5.22 5.98 -5.68
N PHE A 118 6.28 6.07 -4.87
CA PHE A 118 6.96 7.34 -4.59
C PHE A 118 7.30 8.08 -5.90
N THR A 119 7.86 7.38 -6.88
CA THR A 119 8.32 7.99 -8.14
C THR A 119 7.15 8.36 -9.06
N LYS A 120 6.02 7.65 -8.97
CA LYS A 120 4.78 8.04 -9.64
C LYS A 120 4.32 9.45 -9.21
N PHE A 121 4.44 9.78 -7.92
CA PHE A 121 4.11 11.11 -7.40
C PHE A 121 5.23 12.13 -7.59
N LEU A 122 6.48 11.70 -7.62
CA LEU A 122 7.62 12.54 -8.03
C LEU A 122 7.44 13.06 -9.46
N GLY A 123 6.89 12.23 -10.36
CA GLY A 123 6.55 12.61 -11.73
C GLY A 123 5.48 13.71 -11.84
N VAL A 124 4.68 13.96 -10.79
CA VAL A 124 3.78 15.12 -10.74
C VAL A 124 4.55 16.44 -10.68
N LEU A 125 5.69 16.44 -9.98
CA LEU A 125 6.56 17.61 -9.80
C LEU A 125 7.56 17.73 -10.95
N TRP A 126 8.17 16.60 -11.32
CA TRP A 126 9.18 16.50 -12.38
C TRP A 126 8.89 15.27 -13.25
N PRO A 127 8.19 15.43 -14.39
CA PRO A 127 7.77 14.32 -15.25
C PRO A 127 8.92 13.38 -15.67
N VAL A 128 10.10 13.96 -15.96
CA VAL A 128 11.31 13.20 -16.34
C VAL A 128 11.84 12.28 -15.25
N LEU A 129 11.53 12.55 -13.97
CA LEU A 129 11.95 11.74 -12.82
C LEU A 129 10.88 10.75 -12.35
N GLY A 130 9.74 10.72 -13.04
CA GLY A 130 8.61 9.85 -12.73
C GLY A 130 8.73 8.43 -13.25
N ALA A 131 7.59 7.76 -13.30
CA ALA A 131 7.41 6.42 -13.88
C ALA A 131 6.62 6.45 -15.21
N GLY A 132 6.35 7.64 -15.78
CA GLY A 132 5.59 7.82 -17.00
C GLY A 132 6.44 7.68 -18.28
N ALA A 133 5.80 7.90 -19.42
CA ALA A 133 6.43 7.76 -20.74
C ALA A 133 7.65 8.68 -20.92
N GLU A 134 7.60 9.92 -20.39
CA GLU A 134 8.70 10.89 -20.44
C GLU A 134 9.94 10.47 -19.63
N ALA A 135 9.75 9.59 -18.64
CA ALA A 135 10.78 9.06 -17.76
C ALA A 135 11.42 7.77 -18.30
N THR A 136 10.96 7.25 -19.44
CA THR A 136 11.43 5.98 -20.00
C THR A 136 12.81 6.15 -20.62
N LEU A 137 13.80 5.45 -20.05
CA LEU A 137 15.19 5.44 -20.52
C LEU A 137 15.42 4.37 -21.60
N LEU A 138 14.80 3.21 -21.39
CA LEU A 138 14.95 2.07 -22.29
C LEU A 138 13.59 1.40 -22.50
N LYS A 139 13.26 1.12 -23.77
CA LYS A 139 12.08 0.36 -24.15
C LYS A 139 12.51 -0.75 -25.10
N VAL A 140 12.47 -2.00 -24.64
CA VAL A 140 12.83 -3.17 -25.42
C VAL A 140 11.57 -3.94 -25.76
N PRO A 141 11.25 -4.22 -27.02
CA PRO A 141 10.15 -5.10 -27.36
C PRO A 141 10.42 -6.51 -26.81
N MET A 142 9.49 -7.05 -26.06
CA MET A 142 9.57 -8.37 -25.47
C MET A 142 8.15 -8.93 -25.33
N GLU A 143 7.85 -9.96 -26.10
CA GLU A 143 6.58 -10.64 -25.97
C GLU A 143 6.70 -11.79 -24.99
N VAL A 144 6.06 -11.62 -23.83
CA VAL A 144 5.93 -12.69 -22.83
C VAL A 144 4.45 -12.82 -22.51
N SER A 145 3.88 -13.98 -22.77
CA SER A 145 2.54 -14.34 -22.35
C SER A 145 2.60 -15.61 -21.50
N VAL A 146 1.95 -15.60 -20.36
CA VAL A 146 1.83 -16.77 -19.49
C VAL A 146 0.37 -17.23 -19.51
N PRO A 147 0.03 -18.24 -20.34
CA PRO A 147 -1.31 -18.81 -20.34
C PRO A 147 -1.49 -19.77 -19.16
N LEU A 148 -2.58 -19.64 -18.42
CA LEU A 148 -3.08 -20.64 -17.48
C LEU A 148 -4.21 -21.42 -18.14
N GLN A 149 -4.01 -22.71 -18.34
CA GLN A 149 -5.05 -23.62 -18.81
C GLN A 149 -5.33 -24.66 -17.72
N LEU A 150 -6.51 -24.56 -17.13
CA LEU A 150 -6.99 -25.58 -16.19
C LEU A 150 -7.87 -26.61 -16.93
N PRO A 151 -7.92 -27.89 -16.48
CA PRO A 151 -8.60 -28.96 -17.19
C PRO A 151 -10.10 -28.71 -17.49
N TRP A 152 -10.73 -27.79 -16.77
CA TRP A 152 -12.14 -27.42 -16.91
C TRP A 152 -12.36 -26.11 -17.69
N MET A 153 -11.29 -25.43 -18.15
CA MET A 153 -11.39 -24.20 -18.92
C MET A 153 -11.40 -24.49 -20.42
N PRO A 154 -12.38 -23.96 -21.19
CA PRO A 154 -12.44 -24.15 -22.64
C PRO A 154 -11.31 -23.44 -23.39
N GLU A 155 -10.83 -22.32 -22.87
CA GLU A 155 -9.72 -21.53 -23.42
C GLU A 155 -8.71 -21.15 -22.34
N PRO A 156 -7.41 -21.02 -22.69
CA PRO A 156 -6.41 -20.56 -21.74
C PRO A 156 -6.66 -19.10 -21.34
N VAL A 157 -6.65 -18.82 -20.05
CA VAL A 157 -6.67 -17.44 -19.55
C VAL A 157 -5.24 -16.94 -19.49
N ILE A 158 -4.96 -15.84 -20.19
CA ILE A 158 -3.65 -15.18 -20.12
C ILE A 158 -3.58 -14.45 -18.77
N ILE A 159 -2.77 -14.97 -17.84
CA ILE A 159 -2.57 -14.38 -16.52
C ILE A 159 -1.63 -13.18 -16.60
N PHE A 160 -0.68 -13.24 -17.51
CA PHE A 160 0.33 -12.21 -17.68
C PHE A 160 0.68 -12.06 -19.16
N GLU A 161 0.61 -10.82 -19.65
CA GLU A 161 1.00 -10.46 -21.01
C GLU A 161 1.85 -9.20 -20.97
N ARG A 162 3.02 -9.27 -21.59
CA ARG A 162 3.93 -8.13 -21.66
C ARG A 162 4.51 -8.00 -23.06
N HIS A 163 4.27 -6.85 -23.68
CA HIS A 163 4.77 -6.54 -25.02
C HIS A 163 6.10 -5.78 -25.01
N PHE A 164 6.43 -5.09 -23.91
CA PHE A 164 7.63 -4.28 -23.81
C PHE A 164 8.23 -4.37 -22.41
N TYR A 165 9.54 -4.47 -22.35
CA TYR A 165 10.28 -4.24 -21.10
C TYR A 165 10.75 -2.79 -21.08
N THR A 166 10.42 -2.06 -20.02
CA THR A 166 10.75 -0.64 -19.87
C THR A 166 11.59 -0.41 -18.63
N ILE A 167 12.64 0.39 -18.76
CA ILE A 167 13.39 0.93 -17.62
C ILE A 167 13.16 2.43 -17.59
N SER A 168 12.73 2.94 -16.43
CA SER A 168 12.48 4.36 -16.22
C SER A 168 13.44 4.95 -15.19
N THR A 169 13.62 6.28 -15.25
CA THR A 169 14.35 7.03 -14.21
C THR A 169 13.71 6.82 -12.82
N GLY A 170 12.39 6.66 -12.77
CA GLY A 170 11.67 6.35 -11.54
C GLY A 170 12.13 5.05 -10.90
N GLN A 171 12.34 3.99 -11.66
CA GLN A 171 12.86 2.72 -11.11
C GLN A 171 14.27 2.87 -10.52
N LEU A 172 15.13 3.68 -11.14
CA LEU A 172 16.47 3.97 -10.59
C LEU A 172 16.38 4.74 -9.28
N ILE A 173 15.47 5.72 -9.19
CA ILE A 173 15.22 6.49 -7.96
C ILE A 173 14.63 5.59 -6.87
N ALA A 174 13.66 4.73 -7.21
CA ALA A 174 13.09 3.75 -6.28
C ALA A 174 14.18 2.81 -5.69
N ALA A 175 15.05 2.28 -6.54
CA ALA A 175 16.21 1.49 -6.10
C ALA A 175 17.13 2.31 -5.18
N GLY A 176 17.42 3.57 -5.52
CA GLY A 176 18.21 4.49 -4.68
C GLY A 176 17.59 4.73 -3.30
N ILE A 177 16.25 4.87 -3.22
CA ILE A 177 15.52 5.02 -1.95
C ILE A 177 15.66 3.75 -1.10
N ILE A 178 15.51 2.56 -1.70
CA ILE A 178 15.67 1.29 -0.98
C ILE A 178 17.09 1.17 -0.41
N VAL A 179 18.12 1.51 -1.19
CA VAL A 179 19.52 1.49 -0.73
C VAL A 179 19.72 2.48 0.42
N LEU A 180 19.27 3.72 0.27
CA LEU A 180 19.38 4.77 1.29
C LEU A 180 18.73 4.36 2.62
N LEU A 181 17.48 3.89 2.56
CA LEU A 181 16.74 3.50 3.75
C LEU A 181 17.30 2.24 4.39
N THR A 182 17.77 1.29 3.60
CA THR A 182 18.49 0.11 4.11
C THR A 182 19.76 0.51 4.86
N PHE A 183 20.55 1.42 4.29
CA PHE A 183 21.73 1.96 4.95
C PHE A 183 21.39 2.63 6.29
N VAL A 184 20.36 3.49 6.33
CA VAL A 184 19.90 4.14 7.57
C VAL A 184 19.51 3.09 8.63
N ASN A 185 18.79 2.05 8.23
CA ASN A 185 18.37 0.99 9.14
C ASN A 185 19.55 0.12 9.64
N CYS A 186 20.59 -0.08 8.84
CA CYS A 186 21.84 -0.74 9.27
C CYS A 186 22.60 0.08 10.34
N LEU A 187 22.39 1.38 10.42
CA LEU A 187 23.01 2.23 11.45
C LEU A 187 22.41 2.07 12.85
N GLY A 188 21.29 1.36 13.00
CA GLY A 188 20.69 1.01 14.28
C GLY A 188 19.18 1.26 14.33
N VAL A 189 18.47 0.44 15.12
CA VAL A 189 17.00 0.47 15.29
C VAL A 189 16.49 1.86 15.71
N ALA A 190 17.19 2.54 16.60
CA ALA A 190 16.77 3.85 17.10
C ALA A 190 16.71 4.92 15.96
N ARG A 191 17.64 4.87 14.99
CA ARG A 191 17.65 5.79 13.85
C ARG A 191 16.53 5.46 12.87
N GLY A 192 16.34 4.17 12.53
CA GLY A 192 15.23 3.74 11.69
C GLY A 192 13.87 4.10 12.30
N ALA A 193 13.70 3.90 13.62
CA ALA A 193 12.48 4.26 14.34
C ALA A 193 12.25 5.78 14.42
N LEU A 194 13.32 6.59 14.54
CA LEU A 194 13.20 8.05 14.50
C LEU A 194 12.68 8.51 13.14
N VAL A 195 13.29 8.03 12.05
CA VAL A 195 12.82 8.31 10.69
C VAL A 195 11.36 7.89 10.55
N GLN A 196 11.01 6.67 11.01
CA GLN A 196 9.65 6.19 10.98
C GLN A 196 8.67 7.11 11.70
N ASN A 197 8.96 7.52 12.93
CA ASN A 197 8.09 8.39 13.71
C ASN A 197 7.88 9.75 13.02
N VAL A 198 8.95 10.38 12.52
CA VAL A 198 8.88 11.68 11.83
C VAL A 198 8.01 11.57 10.58
N PHE A 199 8.28 10.60 9.73
CA PHE A 199 7.52 10.42 8.49
C PHE A 199 6.09 9.96 8.75
N THR A 200 5.83 9.16 9.80
CA THR A 200 4.46 8.78 10.17
C THR A 200 3.65 9.99 10.65
N VAL A 201 4.20 10.83 11.50
CA VAL A 201 3.52 12.07 11.91
C VAL A 201 3.25 12.96 10.70
N ALA A 202 4.24 13.14 9.82
CA ALA A 202 4.09 13.98 8.63
C ALA A 202 2.99 13.46 7.68
N LYS A 203 2.90 12.13 7.45
CA LYS A 203 1.84 11.55 6.61
C LYS A 203 0.44 11.62 7.25
N LEU A 204 0.34 11.46 8.56
CA LEU A 204 -0.93 11.65 9.27
C LEU A 204 -1.40 13.10 9.18
N LEU A 205 -0.48 14.06 9.26
CA LEU A 205 -0.78 15.49 9.03
C LEU A 205 -1.22 15.74 7.58
N ALA A 206 -0.55 15.15 6.59
CA ALA A 206 -0.94 15.28 5.18
C ALA A 206 -2.34 14.71 4.93
N LEU A 207 -2.66 13.55 5.51
CA LEU A 207 -3.99 12.95 5.41
C LEU A 207 -5.05 13.81 6.11
N SER A 208 -4.75 14.33 7.31
CA SER A 208 -5.60 15.26 8.02
C SER A 208 -5.84 16.56 7.24
N LEU A 209 -4.83 17.05 6.52
CA LEU A 209 -4.97 18.23 5.66
C LEU A 209 -6.01 17.99 4.55
N VAL A 210 -5.98 16.83 3.89
CA VAL A 210 -6.98 16.46 2.87
C VAL A 210 -8.39 16.44 3.47
N ILE A 211 -8.54 15.86 4.67
CA ILE A 211 -9.82 15.79 5.37
C ILE A 211 -10.33 17.21 5.71
N VAL A 212 -9.47 18.06 6.28
CA VAL A 212 -9.84 19.43 6.66
C VAL A 212 -10.16 20.27 5.42
N MET A 213 -9.37 20.16 4.36
CA MET A 213 -9.62 20.88 3.11
C MET A 213 -10.90 20.41 2.42
N GLY A 214 -11.13 19.10 2.36
CA GLY A 214 -12.32 18.54 1.72
C GLY A 214 -13.61 18.81 2.49
N LEU A 215 -13.65 18.57 3.80
CA LEU A 215 -14.84 18.72 4.63
C LEU A 215 -15.05 20.16 5.15
N GLY A 216 -13.98 20.97 5.26
CA GLY A 216 -14.06 22.30 5.86
C GLY A 216 -14.05 23.44 4.84
N VAL A 217 -13.29 23.29 3.74
CA VAL A 217 -13.05 24.40 2.79
C VAL A 217 -13.72 24.18 1.44
N ALA A 218 -13.60 22.98 0.88
CA ALA A 218 -14.00 22.69 -0.50
C ALA A 218 -15.32 21.91 -0.61
N ILE A 219 -16.04 21.73 0.49
CA ILE A 219 -17.33 21.02 0.49
C ILE A 219 -18.31 21.66 -0.50
N ASP A 220 -18.90 20.83 -1.35
CA ASP A 220 -19.93 21.23 -2.32
C ASP A 220 -21.23 20.47 -2.04
N TRP A 221 -22.21 21.17 -1.48
CA TRP A 221 -23.48 20.57 -1.09
C TRP A 221 -24.28 20.01 -2.28
N ALA A 222 -24.07 20.53 -3.49
CA ALA A 222 -24.68 19.99 -4.70
C ALA A 222 -24.09 18.61 -5.02
N VAL A 223 -22.76 18.47 -4.94
CA VAL A 223 -22.06 17.20 -5.11
C VAL A 223 -22.45 16.21 -4.02
N VAL A 224 -22.52 16.64 -2.76
CA VAL A 224 -22.97 15.79 -1.65
C VAL A 224 -24.37 15.23 -1.92
N ARG A 225 -25.32 16.06 -2.35
CA ARG A 225 -26.68 15.60 -2.70
C ARG A 225 -26.64 14.62 -3.86
N GLN A 226 -25.93 14.92 -4.94
CA GLN A 226 -25.76 14.02 -6.08
C GLN A 226 -25.23 12.65 -5.65
N ASN A 227 -24.22 12.62 -4.79
CA ASN A 227 -23.65 11.38 -4.27
C ASN A 227 -24.59 10.61 -3.34
N LEU A 228 -25.47 11.31 -2.60
CA LEU A 228 -26.49 10.69 -1.75
C LEU A 228 -27.66 10.14 -2.58
N ASP A 229 -28.12 10.89 -3.59
CA ASP A 229 -29.22 10.46 -4.48
C ASP A 229 -28.83 9.21 -5.27
N GLY A 230 -27.55 9.11 -5.69
CA GLY A 230 -26.96 7.94 -6.37
C GLY A 230 -26.28 6.93 -5.46
N ALA A 231 -26.43 7.03 -4.13
CA ALA A 231 -25.61 6.29 -3.17
C ALA A 231 -25.64 4.75 -3.34
N TRP A 232 -26.78 4.22 -3.76
CA TRP A 232 -27.03 2.76 -3.84
C TRP A 232 -27.21 2.26 -5.27
N VAL A 233 -26.86 3.06 -6.27
CA VAL A 233 -26.92 2.65 -7.68
C VAL A 233 -25.65 1.83 -8.00
N PRO A 234 -25.78 0.53 -8.29
CA PRO A 234 -24.64 -0.29 -8.62
C PRO A 234 -24.19 -0.08 -10.08
N ALA A 235 -22.89 -0.13 -10.35
CA ALA A 235 -22.29 -0.01 -11.70
C ALA A 235 -22.16 -1.38 -12.41
N ILE A 236 -23.09 -2.30 -12.23
CA ILE A 236 -23.00 -3.71 -12.68
C ILE A 236 -22.78 -3.83 -14.20
N GLU A 237 -23.27 -2.89 -15.00
CA GLU A 237 -23.22 -2.98 -16.47
C GLU A 237 -21.85 -2.59 -17.09
N THR A 238 -20.99 -1.89 -16.33
CA THR A 238 -19.76 -1.30 -16.88
C THR A 238 -18.46 -1.91 -16.36
N THR A 239 -18.53 -2.86 -15.43
CA THR A 239 -17.34 -3.35 -14.72
C THR A 239 -16.48 -4.30 -15.55
N ARG A 240 -15.16 -4.10 -15.51
CA ARG A 240 -14.16 -5.01 -16.08
C ARG A 240 -14.31 -6.44 -15.55
N VAL A 241 -14.59 -6.57 -14.25
CA VAL A 241 -14.74 -7.85 -13.54
C VAL A 241 -15.93 -8.63 -14.08
N SER A 242 -17.06 -7.98 -14.35
CA SER A 242 -18.25 -8.62 -14.93
C SER A 242 -17.97 -9.25 -16.30
N ARG A 243 -17.17 -8.59 -17.14
CA ARG A 243 -16.81 -9.10 -18.47
C ARG A 243 -15.83 -10.28 -18.41
N THR A 244 -14.88 -10.25 -17.46
CA THR A 244 -13.81 -11.26 -17.37
C THR A 244 -14.28 -12.56 -16.70
N MET A 245 -15.23 -12.49 -15.76
CA MET A 245 -15.66 -13.64 -14.98
C MET A 245 -16.87 -14.40 -15.53
N MET A 246 -17.39 -14.08 -16.73
CA MET A 246 -18.62 -14.69 -17.29
C MET A 246 -19.79 -14.71 -16.27
N LEU A 247 -19.97 -13.60 -15.54
CA LEU A 247 -20.99 -13.48 -14.47
C LEU A 247 -22.43 -13.35 -15.01
N THR A 248 -22.61 -13.50 -16.31
CA THR A 248 -23.92 -13.38 -16.99
C THR A 248 -24.96 -14.40 -16.53
N ASP A 249 -24.51 -15.55 -16.03
CA ASP A 249 -25.39 -16.63 -15.57
C ASP A 249 -25.72 -16.53 -14.07
N LEU A 250 -25.08 -15.60 -13.34
CA LEU A 250 -25.35 -15.36 -11.92
C LEU A 250 -26.41 -14.27 -11.79
N GLY A 251 -27.34 -14.47 -10.84
CA GLY A 251 -28.31 -13.43 -10.52
C GLY A 251 -27.62 -12.11 -10.11
N PRO A 252 -28.27 -10.93 -10.34
CA PRO A 252 -27.63 -9.62 -10.18
C PRO A 252 -27.03 -9.37 -8.79
N HIS A 253 -27.63 -9.91 -7.75
CA HIS A 253 -27.13 -9.76 -6.37
C HIS A 253 -25.83 -10.55 -6.13
N MET A 254 -25.71 -11.76 -6.71
CA MET A 254 -24.49 -12.57 -6.59
C MET A 254 -23.36 -11.95 -7.43
N ALA A 255 -23.68 -11.49 -8.63
CA ALA A 255 -22.72 -10.78 -9.50
C ALA A 255 -22.17 -9.54 -8.78
N PHE A 256 -23.05 -8.71 -8.18
CA PHE A 256 -22.62 -7.54 -7.41
C PHE A 256 -21.76 -7.92 -6.20
N ALA A 257 -22.12 -8.96 -5.45
CA ALA A 257 -21.34 -9.39 -4.29
C ALA A 257 -19.92 -9.83 -4.69
N LEU A 258 -19.76 -10.51 -5.83
CA LEU A 258 -18.44 -10.89 -6.35
C LEU A 258 -17.62 -9.67 -6.80
N VAL A 259 -18.25 -8.72 -7.50
CA VAL A 259 -17.62 -7.46 -7.91
C VAL A 259 -17.20 -6.64 -6.68
N ALA A 260 -18.08 -6.52 -5.68
CA ALA A 260 -17.78 -5.84 -4.44
C ALA A 260 -16.62 -6.49 -3.67
N GLY A 261 -16.59 -7.85 -3.64
CA GLY A 261 -15.48 -8.59 -3.07
C GLY A 261 -14.16 -8.34 -3.79
N ALA A 262 -14.16 -8.31 -5.12
CA ALA A 262 -12.99 -7.97 -5.92
C ALA A 262 -12.53 -6.52 -5.69
N ALA A 263 -13.46 -5.56 -5.64
CA ALA A 263 -13.16 -4.16 -5.34
C ALA A 263 -12.54 -3.98 -3.94
N MET A 264 -12.93 -4.82 -2.96
CA MET A 264 -12.36 -4.79 -1.61
C MET A 264 -10.90 -5.21 -1.56
N VAL A 265 -10.38 -5.94 -2.53
CA VAL A 265 -8.97 -6.37 -2.55
C VAL A 265 -8.04 -5.16 -2.46
N GLY A 266 -8.32 -4.10 -3.22
CA GLY A 266 -7.55 -2.85 -3.17
C GLY A 266 -7.61 -2.15 -1.81
N SER A 267 -8.78 -2.07 -1.18
CA SER A 267 -8.93 -1.43 0.14
C SER A 267 -8.31 -2.27 1.27
N LEU A 268 -8.42 -3.60 1.21
CA LEU A 268 -7.75 -4.51 2.14
C LEU A 268 -6.23 -4.38 2.04
N PHE A 269 -5.67 -4.33 0.81
CA PHE A 269 -4.25 -4.06 0.61
C PHE A 269 -3.84 -2.69 1.18
N SER A 270 -4.66 -1.64 0.96
CA SER A 270 -4.39 -0.30 1.50
C SER A 270 -4.40 -0.26 3.03
N ALA A 271 -5.17 -1.13 3.66
CA ALA A 271 -5.29 -1.26 5.11
C ALA A 271 -4.39 -2.36 5.69
N ASP A 272 -3.57 -3.03 4.87
CA ASP A 272 -2.65 -4.10 5.28
C ASP A 272 -1.39 -3.55 5.98
N ALA A 273 -0.45 -4.42 6.24
CA ALA A 273 0.84 -4.16 6.92
C ALA A 273 0.75 -3.79 8.41
N TRP A 274 -0.44 -3.74 9.02
CA TRP A 274 -0.59 -3.57 10.48
C TRP A 274 0.05 -4.71 11.26
N ALA A 275 -0.01 -5.93 10.76
CA ALA A 275 0.58 -7.11 11.38
C ALA A 275 2.11 -7.07 11.45
N ASN A 276 2.76 -6.28 10.59
CA ASN A 276 4.21 -6.20 10.48
C ASN A 276 4.89 -5.74 11.79
N VAL A 277 4.21 -4.98 12.66
CA VAL A 277 4.76 -4.60 13.95
C VAL A 277 5.09 -5.82 14.82
N THR A 278 4.36 -6.94 14.67
CA THR A 278 4.59 -8.17 15.42
C THR A 278 5.97 -8.80 15.13
N LEU A 279 6.54 -8.50 13.96
CA LEU A 279 7.90 -8.93 13.61
C LEU A 279 8.96 -8.32 14.54
N THR A 280 8.66 -7.16 15.15
CA THR A 280 9.55 -6.44 16.07
C THR A 280 9.26 -6.70 17.56
N ALA A 281 8.42 -7.68 17.89
CA ALA A 281 7.97 -7.91 19.27
C ALA A 281 9.14 -8.10 20.26
N GLY A 282 10.26 -8.69 19.83
CA GLY A 282 11.49 -8.85 20.64
C GLY A 282 12.16 -7.51 21.03
N GLU A 283 11.91 -6.42 20.29
CA GLU A 283 12.46 -5.08 20.52
C GLU A 283 11.50 -4.15 21.28
N VAL A 284 10.24 -4.58 21.50
CA VAL A 284 9.21 -3.78 22.17
C VAL A 284 9.35 -3.88 23.70
N LYS A 285 9.26 -2.73 24.38
CA LYS A 285 9.21 -2.66 25.85
C LYS A 285 7.85 -3.16 26.33
N ASN A 286 7.84 -4.02 27.34
CA ASN A 286 6.61 -4.62 27.88
C ASN A 286 5.69 -5.17 26.76
N PRO A 287 6.17 -6.14 25.96
CA PRO A 287 5.48 -6.54 24.74
C PRO A 287 4.06 -7.09 25.00
N GLY A 288 3.83 -7.84 26.09
CA GLY A 288 2.51 -8.35 26.44
C GLY A 288 1.42 -7.27 26.60
N ARG A 289 1.80 -6.01 26.88
CA ARG A 289 0.88 -4.87 26.96
C ARG A 289 0.95 -3.98 25.70
N ASN A 290 2.17 -3.63 25.30
CA ASN A 290 2.36 -2.60 24.26
C ASN A 290 2.08 -3.12 22.86
N MET A 291 2.26 -4.42 22.60
CA MET A 291 1.92 -4.99 21.29
C MET A 291 0.40 -4.98 21.05
N PRO A 292 -0.44 -5.54 21.92
CA PRO A 292 -1.89 -5.46 21.77
C PRO A 292 -2.40 -4.03 21.62
N LEU A 293 -1.95 -3.13 22.52
CA LEU A 293 -2.38 -1.73 22.48
C LEU A 293 -1.95 -1.01 21.20
N SER A 294 -0.73 -1.24 20.71
CA SER A 294 -0.25 -0.60 19.48
C SER A 294 -1.01 -1.06 18.25
N LEU A 295 -1.36 -2.35 18.17
CA LEU A 295 -2.17 -2.90 17.09
C LEU A 295 -3.57 -2.27 17.08
N VAL A 296 -4.28 -2.29 18.20
CA VAL A 296 -5.63 -1.72 18.30
C VAL A 296 -5.62 -0.21 18.03
N LEU A 297 -4.75 0.55 18.71
CA LEU A 297 -4.69 2.00 18.55
C LEU A 297 -4.30 2.40 17.13
N GLY A 298 -3.31 1.73 16.55
CA GLY A 298 -2.82 2.02 15.21
C GLY A 298 -3.86 1.71 14.13
N THR A 299 -4.46 0.52 14.16
CA THR A 299 -5.49 0.12 13.19
C THR A 299 -6.74 0.98 13.29
N CYS A 300 -7.30 1.18 14.48
CA CYS A 300 -8.48 2.03 14.67
C CYS A 300 -8.25 3.47 14.21
N MET A 301 -7.08 4.04 14.54
CA MET A 301 -6.72 5.40 14.10
C MET A 301 -6.66 5.51 12.58
N VAL A 302 -5.99 4.58 11.91
CA VAL A 302 -5.84 4.61 10.45
C VAL A 302 -7.18 4.40 9.75
N ILE A 303 -7.99 3.44 10.19
CA ILE A 303 -9.31 3.18 9.60
C ILE A 303 -10.24 4.39 9.77
N ALA A 304 -10.24 5.03 10.94
CA ALA A 304 -11.02 6.25 11.15
C ALA A 304 -10.60 7.36 10.16
N LEU A 305 -9.29 7.55 9.97
CA LEU A 305 -8.77 8.51 8.99
C LEU A 305 -9.15 8.15 7.54
N TYR A 306 -9.11 6.86 7.18
CA TYR A 306 -9.49 6.40 5.83
C TYR A 306 -10.96 6.64 5.53
N VAL A 307 -11.85 6.36 6.48
CA VAL A 307 -13.29 6.66 6.33
C VAL A 307 -13.50 8.16 6.20
N LEU A 308 -12.89 8.98 7.05
CA LEU A 308 -12.98 10.44 6.97
C LEU A 308 -12.42 10.99 5.66
N CYS A 309 -11.35 10.39 5.13
CA CYS A 309 -10.75 10.77 3.86
C CYS A 309 -11.72 10.50 2.69
N ASN A 310 -12.38 9.35 2.68
CA ASN A 310 -13.40 9.03 1.66
C ASN A 310 -14.62 9.94 1.76
N LEU A 311 -15.06 10.28 2.97
CA LEU A 311 -16.10 11.30 3.16
C LEU A 311 -15.66 12.66 2.60
N ALA A 312 -14.39 13.06 2.80
CA ALA A 312 -13.85 14.28 2.22
C ALA A 312 -13.80 14.22 0.69
N TYR A 313 -13.45 13.10 0.10
CA TYR A 313 -13.49 12.90 -1.36
C TYR A 313 -14.90 13.08 -1.91
N MET A 314 -15.88 12.43 -1.31
CA MET A 314 -17.30 12.52 -1.70
C MET A 314 -17.93 13.88 -1.40
N ALA A 315 -17.38 14.67 -0.50
CA ALA A 315 -17.83 16.03 -0.23
C ALA A 315 -17.41 17.02 -1.33
N VAL A 316 -16.37 16.69 -2.10
CA VAL A 316 -15.75 17.58 -3.10
C VAL A 316 -15.98 17.10 -4.53
N LEU A 317 -15.95 15.79 -4.75
CA LEU A 317 -16.01 15.15 -6.07
C LEU A 317 -17.24 14.25 -6.19
N PRO A 318 -17.96 14.25 -7.34
CA PRO A 318 -18.95 13.22 -7.62
C PRO A 318 -18.27 11.85 -7.69
N VAL A 319 -18.96 10.80 -7.21
CA VAL A 319 -18.40 9.44 -7.22
C VAL A 319 -18.28 8.94 -8.65
N THR A 320 -19.32 9.10 -9.44
CA THR A 320 -19.34 8.77 -10.86
C THR A 320 -18.89 9.97 -11.69
N GLY A 321 -17.86 9.79 -12.50
CA GLY A 321 -17.32 10.82 -13.39
C GLY A 321 -17.79 10.70 -14.83
N ASN A 322 -17.43 11.68 -15.66
CA ASN A 322 -17.68 11.70 -17.10
C ASN A 322 -16.63 10.87 -17.84
N GLU A 323 -16.98 9.64 -18.24
CA GLU A 323 -16.08 8.71 -18.92
C GLU A 323 -15.72 9.20 -20.34
N ALA A 324 -16.64 9.84 -21.04
CA ALA A 324 -16.38 10.38 -22.38
C ALA A 324 -15.33 11.51 -22.34
N LEU A 325 -15.45 12.41 -21.36
CA LEU A 325 -14.45 13.46 -21.13
C LEU A 325 -13.10 12.84 -20.74
N ALA A 326 -13.11 11.84 -19.84
CA ALA A 326 -11.88 11.16 -19.41
C ALA A 326 -11.15 10.53 -20.61
N SER A 327 -11.86 9.89 -21.52
CA SER A 327 -11.30 9.28 -22.72
C SER A 327 -10.69 10.35 -23.65
N GLN A 328 -11.38 11.47 -23.88
CA GLN A 328 -10.87 12.58 -24.68
C GLN A 328 -9.59 13.19 -24.08
N LEU A 329 -9.57 13.42 -22.76
CA LEU A 329 -8.41 14.00 -22.08
C LEU A 329 -7.21 13.03 -22.11
N ARG A 330 -7.44 11.71 -22.00
CA ARG A 330 -6.39 10.68 -22.13
C ARG A 330 -5.78 10.72 -23.53
N GLU A 331 -6.60 10.73 -24.56
CA GLU A 331 -6.13 10.80 -25.95
C GLU A 331 -5.32 12.09 -26.22
N GLN A 332 -5.76 13.23 -25.68
CA GLN A 332 -5.01 14.48 -25.79
C GLN A 332 -3.68 14.40 -25.04
N ALA A 333 -3.66 13.83 -23.84
CA ALA A 333 -2.45 13.67 -23.05
C ALA A 333 -1.43 12.71 -23.70
N GLU A 334 -1.89 11.69 -24.41
CA GLU A 334 -1.03 10.80 -25.20
C GLU A 334 -0.40 11.52 -26.40
N ARG A 335 -1.13 12.46 -27.03
CA ARG A 335 -0.62 13.27 -28.13
C ARG A 335 0.35 14.36 -27.68
N GLU A 336 0.15 14.91 -26.45
CA GLU A 336 0.96 15.99 -25.89
C GLU A 336 1.47 15.62 -24.49
N PRO A 337 2.38 14.65 -24.31
CA PRO A 337 2.80 14.14 -23.01
C PRO A 337 3.33 15.23 -22.05
N GLY A 338 4.07 16.21 -22.58
CA GLY A 338 4.62 17.33 -21.78
C GLY A 338 3.58 18.31 -21.23
N ARG A 339 2.30 18.19 -21.61
CA ARG A 339 1.20 19.06 -21.19
C ARG A 339 0.12 18.35 -20.39
N THR A 340 0.32 17.09 -20.04
CA THR A 340 -0.67 16.26 -19.35
C THR A 340 -1.29 16.96 -18.14
N ALA A 341 -0.47 17.59 -17.31
CA ALA A 341 -0.95 18.31 -16.12
C ALA A 341 -1.87 19.51 -16.47
N ALA A 342 -1.59 20.21 -17.56
CA ALA A 342 -2.40 21.33 -18.02
C ALA A 342 -3.72 20.85 -18.64
N ILE A 343 -3.69 19.73 -19.39
CA ILE A 343 -4.86 19.12 -20.04
C ILE A 343 -5.90 18.71 -18.98
N TYR A 344 -5.48 18.11 -17.86
CA TYR A 344 -6.39 17.70 -16.78
C TYR A 344 -6.77 18.84 -15.81
N SER A 345 -6.09 19.98 -15.88
CA SER A 345 -6.33 21.10 -14.97
C SER A 345 -7.76 21.65 -15.12
N GLY A 346 -8.45 21.84 -14.00
CA GLY A 346 -9.81 22.36 -13.97
C GLY A 346 -10.93 21.33 -14.18
N HIS A 347 -10.62 20.12 -14.67
CA HIS A 347 -11.63 19.08 -14.95
C HIS A 347 -11.85 18.07 -13.79
N ALA A 348 -11.24 18.28 -12.64
CA ALA A 348 -11.31 17.31 -11.53
C ALA A 348 -12.73 17.01 -11.06
N LYS A 349 -13.61 18.00 -10.99
CA LYS A 349 -15.03 17.79 -10.62
C LYS A 349 -15.82 17.02 -11.69
N GLU A 350 -15.54 17.25 -12.97
CA GLU A 350 -16.23 16.56 -14.07
C GLU A 350 -15.76 15.10 -14.19
N LEU A 351 -14.48 14.85 -13.90
CA LEU A 351 -13.90 13.51 -13.87
C LEU A 351 -14.34 12.72 -12.64
N GLY A 352 -14.66 13.40 -11.54
CA GLY A 352 -15.09 12.75 -10.31
C GLY A 352 -14.05 11.82 -9.69
N ILE A 353 -14.49 10.96 -8.76
CA ILE A 353 -13.64 9.96 -8.11
C ILE A 353 -13.27 8.85 -9.09
N SER A 354 -14.24 8.33 -9.85
CA SER A 354 -14.06 7.15 -10.73
C SER A 354 -13.09 7.40 -11.90
N GLN A 355 -13.00 8.62 -12.39
CA GLN A 355 -12.16 8.98 -13.53
C GLN A 355 -11.02 9.94 -13.16
N ALA A 356 -10.65 9.99 -11.87
CA ALA A 356 -9.54 10.84 -11.42
C ALA A 356 -8.26 10.54 -12.21
N GLN A 357 -7.51 11.60 -12.57
CA GLN A 357 -6.28 11.44 -13.36
C GLN A 357 -5.32 10.45 -12.71
N ASP A 358 -4.94 9.38 -13.42
CA ASP A 358 -4.05 8.30 -12.94
C ASP A 358 -4.49 7.74 -11.56
N ASP A 359 -5.82 7.73 -11.30
CA ASP A 359 -6.45 7.29 -10.06
C ASP A 359 -6.08 8.11 -8.80
N ARG A 360 -5.52 9.29 -8.96
CA ARG A 360 -5.00 10.14 -7.87
C ARG A 360 -6.11 10.98 -7.23
N VAL A 361 -7.08 10.34 -6.56
CA VAL A 361 -8.25 11.01 -5.96
C VAL A 361 -7.85 12.10 -4.96
N GLY A 362 -6.88 11.82 -4.09
CA GLY A 362 -6.40 12.82 -3.11
C GLY A 362 -5.84 14.06 -3.78
N THR A 363 -5.15 13.91 -4.91
CA THR A 363 -4.62 15.04 -5.70
C THR A 363 -5.74 15.82 -6.36
N ALA A 364 -6.77 15.14 -6.90
CA ALA A 364 -7.93 15.77 -7.52
C ALA A 364 -8.72 16.62 -6.52
N VAL A 365 -8.96 16.11 -5.31
CA VAL A 365 -9.63 16.85 -4.22
C VAL A 365 -8.83 18.10 -3.84
N MET A 366 -7.53 17.97 -3.69
CA MET A 366 -6.68 19.11 -3.32
C MET A 366 -6.53 20.13 -4.46
N ASP A 367 -6.61 19.71 -5.72
CA ASP A 367 -6.60 20.63 -6.88
C ASP A 367 -7.90 21.46 -6.92
N VAL A 368 -9.05 20.88 -6.56
CA VAL A 368 -10.31 21.61 -6.40
C VAL A 368 -10.28 22.56 -5.20
N ALA A 369 -9.74 22.09 -4.06
CA ALA A 369 -9.71 22.86 -2.82
C ALA A 369 -8.73 24.04 -2.87
N SER A 370 -7.63 23.91 -3.60
CA SER A 370 -6.59 24.94 -3.75
C SER A 370 -5.91 24.77 -5.11
N PRO A 371 -6.45 25.38 -6.20
CA PRO A 371 -5.92 25.23 -7.55
C PRO A 371 -4.45 25.59 -7.65
N GLY A 372 -3.67 24.70 -8.30
CA GLY A 372 -2.23 24.85 -8.50
C GLY A 372 -1.38 24.39 -7.31
N TRP A 373 -1.56 24.95 -6.12
CA TRP A 373 -0.81 24.56 -4.92
C TRP A 373 -1.25 23.23 -4.33
N GLY A 374 -2.54 22.93 -4.36
CA GLY A 374 -3.11 21.70 -3.79
C GLY A 374 -2.49 20.45 -4.38
N ARG A 375 -2.29 20.42 -5.71
CA ARG A 375 -1.66 19.30 -6.42
C ARG A 375 -0.22 19.07 -5.95
N VAL A 376 0.57 20.14 -5.86
CA VAL A 376 1.97 20.08 -5.44
C VAL A 376 2.07 19.63 -3.98
N ALA A 377 1.28 20.24 -3.08
CA ALA A 377 1.25 19.89 -1.66
C ALA A 377 0.88 18.43 -1.46
N MET A 378 -0.12 17.93 -2.23
CA MET A 378 -0.55 16.54 -2.14
C MET A 378 0.50 15.57 -2.65
N ALA A 379 1.14 15.86 -3.79
CA ALA A 379 2.24 15.04 -4.32
C ALA A 379 3.37 14.94 -3.29
N CYS A 380 3.79 16.04 -2.69
CA CYS A 380 4.78 16.05 -1.61
C CYS A 380 4.33 15.23 -0.39
N GLY A 381 3.07 15.38 0.03
CA GLY A 381 2.50 14.62 1.15
C GLY A 381 2.51 13.10 0.91
N ILE A 382 2.15 12.67 -0.30
CA ILE A 382 2.18 11.25 -0.67
C ILE A 382 3.61 10.73 -0.81
N MET A 383 4.53 11.51 -1.33
CA MET A 383 5.96 11.16 -1.37
C MET A 383 6.51 10.94 0.04
N VAL A 384 6.19 11.82 0.98
CA VAL A 384 6.54 11.67 2.41
C VAL A 384 5.90 10.40 2.98
N SER A 385 4.64 10.13 2.63
CA SER A 385 3.90 8.93 3.07
C SER A 385 4.57 7.65 2.59
N THR A 386 4.82 7.54 1.29
CA THR A 386 5.41 6.35 0.68
C THR A 386 6.86 6.13 1.14
N PHE A 387 7.66 7.18 1.27
CA PHE A 387 9.02 7.09 1.82
C PHE A 387 9.03 6.53 3.24
N GLY A 388 8.14 7.03 4.11
CA GLY A 388 7.99 6.52 5.47
C GLY A 388 7.48 5.07 5.51
N CYS A 389 6.58 4.70 4.61
CA CYS A 389 6.07 3.32 4.49
C CYS A 389 7.19 2.35 4.09
N VAL A 390 8.00 2.68 3.07
CA VAL A 390 9.17 1.88 2.67
C VAL A 390 10.15 1.72 3.84
N ASN A 391 10.44 2.82 4.58
CA ASN A 391 11.32 2.73 5.75
C ASN A 391 10.78 1.79 6.82
N GLY A 392 9.48 1.87 7.12
CA GLY A 392 8.84 1.01 8.11
C GLY A 392 8.89 -0.46 7.72
N MET A 393 8.55 -0.78 6.48
CA MET A 393 8.64 -2.15 5.96
C MET A 393 10.07 -2.69 6.01
N ILE A 394 11.07 -1.94 5.53
CA ILE A 394 12.48 -2.33 5.61
C ILE A 394 12.90 -2.59 7.06
N LEU A 395 12.49 -1.70 7.98
CA LEU A 395 12.82 -1.83 9.40
C LEU A 395 12.29 -3.12 9.99
N VAL A 396 11.01 -3.46 9.75
CA VAL A 396 10.35 -4.56 10.46
C VAL A 396 10.59 -5.92 9.83
N THR A 397 10.57 -6.03 8.50
CA THR A 397 10.56 -7.32 7.79
C THR A 397 11.89 -8.08 7.89
N ALA A 398 13.01 -7.39 8.04
CA ALA A 398 14.30 -8.04 8.25
C ALA A 398 14.35 -8.97 9.49
N ARG A 399 13.48 -8.74 10.49
CA ARG A 399 13.37 -9.58 11.70
C ARG A 399 12.73 -10.93 11.40
N LEU A 400 11.87 -10.99 10.40
CA LEU A 400 11.29 -12.24 9.91
C LEU A 400 12.39 -13.18 9.40
N TYR A 401 13.23 -12.69 8.50
CA TYR A 401 14.31 -13.50 7.89
C TYR A 401 15.37 -13.89 8.90
N TRP A 402 15.63 -13.00 9.87
CA TRP A 402 16.50 -13.30 11.00
C TRP A 402 15.94 -14.45 11.86
N ALA A 403 14.64 -14.41 12.21
CA ALA A 403 13.99 -15.46 12.98
C ALA A 403 14.03 -16.81 12.26
N MET A 404 13.67 -16.84 10.97
CA MET A 404 13.77 -18.03 10.14
C MET A 404 15.18 -18.60 10.08
N ALA A 405 16.20 -17.75 9.95
CA ALA A 405 17.60 -18.17 9.89
C ALA A 405 18.06 -18.78 11.23
N ARG A 406 17.58 -18.26 12.37
CA ARG A 406 17.83 -18.82 13.70
C ARG A 406 17.22 -20.21 13.89
N ASP A 407 16.09 -20.45 13.25
CA ASP A 407 15.42 -21.76 13.24
C ASP A 407 15.97 -22.71 12.16
N GLY A 408 16.98 -22.30 11.38
CA GLY A 408 17.59 -23.11 10.32
C GLY A 408 16.77 -23.20 9.04
N LEU A 409 15.72 -22.38 8.91
CA LEU A 409 14.78 -22.35 7.78
C LEU A 409 15.09 -21.26 6.75
N PHE A 410 16.20 -20.54 6.91
CA PHE A 410 16.68 -19.52 5.98
C PHE A 410 18.22 -19.50 5.94
N PHE A 411 18.81 -18.65 5.11
CA PHE A 411 20.26 -18.55 4.98
C PHE A 411 20.93 -18.20 6.33
N ARG A 412 21.90 -18.96 6.77
CA ARG A 412 22.55 -18.81 8.08
C ARG A 412 23.10 -17.41 8.35
N VAL A 413 23.59 -16.73 7.31
CA VAL A 413 24.14 -15.37 7.40
C VAL A 413 23.08 -14.38 7.88
N ALA A 414 21.81 -14.57 7.51
CA ALA A 414 20.69 -13.72 7.93
C ALA A 414 20.42 -13.76 9.45
N GLY A 415 20.81 -14.87 10.13
CA GLY A 415 20.64 -15.05 11.59
C GLY A 415 21.66 -14.31 12.44
N THR A 416 22.52 -13.47 11.87
CA THR A 416 23.55 -12.72 12.60
C THR A 416 23.11 -11.29 12.89
N LEU A 417 23.45 -10.79 14.08
CA LEU A 417 23.28 -9.39 14.45
C LEU A 417 24.62 -8.66 14.38
N ASN A 418 24.62 -7.42 13.91
CA ASN A 418 25.81 -6.58 13.96
C ASN A 418 26.07 -6.06 15.39
N SER A 419 27.16 -5.32 15.60
CA SER A 419 27.51 -4.72 16.92
C SER A 419 26.47 -3.76 17.49
N ARG A 420 25.49 -3.36 16.68
CA ARG A 420 24.37 -2.48 17.10
C ARG A 420 23.07 -3.22 17.34
N GLY A 421 23.07 -4.55 17.28
CA GLY A 421 21.89 -5.41 17.48
C GLY A 421 20.94 -5.39 16.30
N VAL A 422 21.43 -5.17 15.07
CA VAL A 422 20.60 -5.11 13.84
C VAL A 422 20.90 -6.31 12.95
N PRO A 423 19.91 -6.97 12.34
CA PRO A 423 20.10 -8.07 11.39
C PRO A 423 20.52 -7.51 10.00
N GLN A 424 21.77 -7.04 9.92
CA GLN A 424 22.29 -6.34 8.74
C GLN A 424 22.26 -7.20 7.47
N ALA A 425 22.60 -8.49 7.57
CA ALA A 425 22.56 -9.39 6.42
C ALA A 425 21.13 -9.55 5.86
N SER A 426 20.14 -9.70 6.73
CA SER A 426 18.72 -9.76 6.34
C SER A 426 18.27 -8.46 5.64
N LEU A 427 18.68 -7.28 6.17
CA LEU A 427 18.39 -5.98 5.55
C LEU A 427 18.97 -5.87 4.14
N ILE A 428 20.23 -6.31 3.93
CA ILE A 428 20.87 -6.25 2.62
C ILE A 428 20.21 -7.23 1.65
N MET A 429 19.94 -8.46 2.09
CA MET A 429 19.31 -9.48 1.23
C MET A 429 17.93 -9.03 0.74
N GLN A 430 17.09 -8.50 1.64
CA GLN A 430 15.78 -7.96 1.22
C GLN A 430 15.91 -6.76 0.30
N ALA A 431 16.88 -5.87 0.53
CA ALA A 431 17.10 -4.71 -0.33
C ALA A 431 17.50 -5.13 -1.75
N VAL A 432 18.44 -6.06 -1.88
CA VAL A 432 18.88 -6.61 -3.19
C VAL A 432 17.69 -7.23 -3.91
N TRP A 433 16.90 -8.06 -3.23
CA TRP A 433 15.74 -8.70 -3.83
C TRP A 433 14.64 -7.72 -4.20
N SER A 434 14.34 -6.74 -3.33
CA SER A 434 13.38 -5.69 -3.64
C SER A 434 13.81 -4.85 -4.84
N ILE A 435 15.11 -4.56 -5.01
CA ILE A 435 15.62 -3.84 -6.17
C ILE A 435 15.44 -4.69 -7.45
N VAL A 436 15.71 -6.01 -7.40
CA VAL A 436 15.41 -6.90 -8.52
C VAL A 436 13.92 -6.80 -8.90
N LEU A 437 13.04 -6.81 -7.92
CA LEU A 437 11.58 -6.67 -8.16
C LEU A 437 11.20 -5.30 -8.71
N VAL A 438 11.84 -4.20 -8.29
CA VAL A 438 11.62 -2.85 -8.89
C VAL A 438 11.84 -2.88 -10.41
N PHE A 439 12.83 -3.64 -10.88
CA PHE A 439 13.11 -3.76 -12.30
C PHE A 439 12.28 -4.86 -13.00
N SER A 440 11.56 -5.71 -12.26
CA SER A 440 10.75 -6.78 -12.86
C SER A 440 9.41 -6.30 -13.40
N GLY A 441 8.85 -5.18 -12.90
CA GLY A 441 7.52 -4.75 -13.26
C GLY A 441 7.19 -3.29 -12.98
N THR A 442 6.00 -2.89 -13.44
CA THR A 442 5.35 -1.61 -13.10
C THR A 442 4.73 -1.67 -11.70
N TYR A 443 4.25 -0.52 -11.20
CA TYR A 443 3.58 -0.46 -9.90
C TYR A 443 2.37 -1.42 -9.83
N SER A 444 1.54 -1.44 -10.85
CA SER A 444 0.34 -2.30 -10.88
C SER A 444 0.70 -3.77 -10.91
N GLU A 445 1.66 -4.18 -11.75
CA GLU A 445 2.12 -5.57 -11.82
C GLU A 445 2.72 -6.04 -10.49
N LEU A 446 3.52 -5.20 -9.82
CA LEU A 446 4.08 -5.52 -8.50
C LEU A 446 2.99 -5.66 -7.45
N LEU A 447 1.95 -4.83 -7.51
CA LEU A 447 0.79 -4.90 -6.63
C LEU A 447 0.03 -6.21 -6.82
N ASP A 448 -0.25 -6.58 -8.08
CA ASP A 448 -0.93 -7.82 -8.43
C ASP A 448 -0.18 -9.05 -7.93
N TYR A 449 1.16 -9.08 -8.05
CA TYR A 449 1.98 -10.18 -7.52
C TYR A 449 1.87 -10.30 -6.00
N VAL A 450 1.90 -9.16 -5.29
CA VAL A 450 1.79 -9.15 -3.82
C VAL A 450 0.41 -9.62 -3.38
N ILE A 451 -0.66 -9.12 -4.02
CA ILE A 451 -2.03 -9.48 -3.69
C ILE A 451 -2.24 -10.98 -3.92
N PHE A 452 -1.85 -11.49 -5.09
CA PHE A 452 -1.99 -12.91 -5.41
C PHE A 452 -1.24 -13.82 -4.42
N ALA A 453 -0.06 -13.41 -3.97
CA ALA A 453 0.72 -14.20 -3.02
C ALA A 453 0.23 -14.09 -1.57
N SER A 454 -0.58 -13.07 -1.24
CA SER A 454 -1.12 -12.85 0.10
C SER A 454 -2.49 -13.49 0.32
N LEU A 455 -3.20 -13.85 -0.75
CA LEU A 455 -4.45 -14.62 -0.74
C LEU A 455 -4.17 -16.11 -0.52
#